data_3924882cceb12b526832061ed3e72481
#
_entry.id   3924882cceb12b526832061ed3e72481
#
_cell.length_a   1.000
_cell.length_b   1.000
_cell.length_c   1.000
_cell.angle_alpha   90.00
_cell.angle_beta   90.00
_cell.angle_gamma   90.00
#
_symmetry.space_group_name_H-M   'P 1'
#
loop_
_entity.id
_entity.type
_entity.pdbx_description
1 polymer ?
#
loop_
_entity_poly.entity_id
_entity_poly.type
_entity_poly.pdbx_seq_one_letter_code
_entity_poly.pdbx_strand_id
1 'polypeptide(L)'
;MEHPGRIVVVSADIGAGHDRAADELAHRLRARGFAVDRLNLLHLLPHPVHRVVRETYRGVLHRLPWGYHALFRLTGSSQTAVRAIRALLRPFRRHLRRRIPPDTRAVVTTYPFANQLLGPLRRRGRLRVPVITYVTDFVVHPTWLAPGVDVYCAVRHAETHQASAADVTAVQPLVSRAFTRTGPEDLRRARQRFGLPAEGVLALVVAGSWGAGEVAATVAEVAAAGVRPVVVCGHNAALRHRLRGAGRHVLGWVDDMPALMRAVDVMVENAGGLTCQEALAAGLPVVTYRPIAGHGRANAAILARAGLSRWAATPQQLGPVLAAVIGTGPVAPSRDDVSQDPAGLVAEAARRAPPAGPAGTRRPLLDPVGDAVAVLAALLQSTGGLR
;
A
#
# COMPACT_ATOMS: atom_id res chain seq x y z
N MET A 1 24.50 26.79 2.77
CA MET A 1 24.35 25.39 3.27
C MET A 1 24.29 24.50 2.03
N GLU A 2 25.25 23.60 1.88
CA GLU A 2 25.20 22.63 0.76
C GLU A 2 23.94 21.79 0.86
N HIS A 3 23.24 21.61 -0.24
CA HIS A 3 22.06 20.77 -0.34
C HIS A 3 22.48 19.32 -0.06
N PRO A 4 21.85 18.59 0.91
CA PRO A 4 22.28 17.23 1.30
C PRO A 4 22.15 16.20 0.18
N GLY A 5 21.75 16.62 -1.00
CA GLY A 5 21.60 15.79 -2.19
C GLY A 5 20.14 15.45 -2.50
N ARG A 6 19.96 14.63 -3.54
CA ARG A 6 18.65 14.22 -4.05
C ARG A 6 18.32 12.80 -3.64
N ILE A 7 17.06 12.54 -3.33
CA ILE A 7 16.51 11.20 -3.10
C ILE A 7 15.39 10.96 -4.11
N VAL A 8 15.41 9.80 -4.74
CA VAL A 8 14.34 9.37 -5.66
C VAL A 8 13.43 8.38 -4.95
N VAL A 9 12.13 8.70 -4.88
CA VAL A 9 11.12 7.82 -4.31
C VAL A 9 10.27 7.24 -5.44
N VAL A 10 10.31 5.91 -5.59
CA VAL A 10 9.61 5.16 -6.65
C VAL A 10 8.37 4.50 -6.08
N SER A 11 7.20 4.83 -6.61
CA SER A 11 5.91 4.20 -6.30
C SER A 11 5.21 3.73 -7.57
N ALA A 12 3.95 3.30 -7.45
CA ALA A 12 3.07 3.03 -8.58
C ALA A 12 1.62 3.32 -8.18
N ASP A 13 0.86 3.91 -9.09
CA ASP A 13 -0.56 4.24 -8.93
C ASP A 13 -1.48 3.01 -9.08
N ILE A 14 -1.05 1.91 -8.48
CA ILE A 14 -1.80 0.67 -8.31
C ILE A 14 -2.32 0.60 -6.87
N GLY A 15 -3.43 1.26 -6.63
CA GLY A 15 -3.94 1.52 -5.29
C GLY A 15 -3.27 2.72 -4.62
N ALA A 16 -4.01 3.43 -3.77
CA ALA A 16 -3.52 4.67 -3.15
C ALA A 16 -2.49 4.44 -2.04
N GLY A 17 -2.38 3.24 -1.49
CA GLY A 17 -1.51 2.95 -0.34
C GLY A 17 -0.03 3.20 -0.63
N HIS A 18 0.46 2.68 -1.76
CA HIS A 18 1.86 2.86 -2.16
C HIS A 18 2.23 4.34 -2.40
N ASP A 19 1.33 5.09 -3.03
CA ASP A 19 1.55 6.51 -3.31
C ASP A 19 1.49 7.36 -2.04
N ARG A 20 0.52 7.13 -1.15
CA ARG A 20 0.42 7.85 0.13
C ARG A 20 1.63 7.61 1.02
N ALA A 21 2.10 6.37 1.14
CA ALA A 21 3.33 6.07 1.89
C ALA A 21 4.55 6.79 1.27
N ALA A 22 4.63 6.82 -0.06
CA ALA A 22 5.70 7.51 -0.75
C ALA A 22 5.58 9.04 -0.64
N ASP A 23 4.36 9.61 -0.58
CA ASP A 23 4.14 11.05 -0.34
C ASP A 23 4.55 11.45 1.07
N GLU A 24 4.16 10.68 2.07
CA GLU A 24 4.56 10.92 3.46
C GLU A 24 6.08 10.80 3.63
N LEU A 25 6.72 9.80 3.03
CA LEU A 25 8.17 9.67 3.03
C LEU A 25 8.84 10.89 2.37
N ALA A 26 8.35 11.30 1.21
CA ALA A 26 8.87 12.47 0.50
C ALA A 26 8.71 13.76 1.33
N HIS A 27 7.56 13.92 1.99
CA HIS A 27 7.32 15.05 2.91
C HIS A 27 8.35 15.06 4.05
N ARG A 28 8.54 13.94 4.75
CA ARG A 28 9.51 13.82 5.86
C ARG A 28 10.96 14.04 5.39
N LEU A 29 11.32 13.60 4.18
CA LEU A 29 12.66 13.79 3.63
C LEU A 29 12.91 15.26 3.23
N ARG A 30 11.92 15.92 2.62
CA ARG A 30 12.01 17.36 2.32
C ARG A 30 12.17 18.21 3.60
N ALA A 31 11.44 17.86 4.67
CA ALA A 31 11.61 18.49 5.97
C ALA A 31 13.02 18.32 6.57
N ARG A 32 13.79 17.32 6.07
CA ARG A 32 15.21 17.09 6.41
C ARG A 32 16.19 17.77 5.44
N GLY A 33 15.69 18.60 4.53
CA GLY A 33 16.48 19.38 3.58
C GLY A 33 16.85 18.67 2.27
N PHE A 34 16.40 17.44 2.02
CA PHE A 34 16.69 16.73 0.77
C PHE A 34 15.81 17.24 -0.39
N ALA A 35 16.38 17.32 -1.60
CA ALA A 35 15.60 17.35 -2.82
C ALA A 35 14.97 15.96 -3.04
N VAL A 36 13.66 15.90 -3.29
CA VAL A 36 12.96 14.61 -3.45
C VAL A 36 12.16 14.58 -4.73
N ASP A 37 12.52 13.67 -5.62
CA ASP A 37 11.77 13.36 -6.84
C ASP A 37 10.88 12.14 -6.64
N ARG A 38 9.64 12.26 -7.11
CA ARG A 38 8.68 11.14 -7.15
C ARG A 38 8.65 10.55 -8.56
N LEU A 39 8.85 9.23 -8.64
CA LEU A 39 8.71 8.47 -9.89
C LEU A 39 7.58 7.45 -9.76
N ASN A 40 6.61 7.53 -10.67
CA ASN A 40 5.62 6.49 -10.83
C ASN A 40 6.17 5.42 -11.79
N LEU A 41 6.26 4.18 -11.32
CA LEU A 41 6.81 3.07 -12.10
C LEU A 41 6.01 2.82 -13.39
N LEU A 42 4.68 2.96 -13.34
CA LEU A 42 3.84 2.74 -14.52
C LEU A 42 4.08 3.78 -15.61
N HIS A 43 4.54 4.98 -15.27
CA HIS A 43 4.88 6.01 -16.25
C HIS A 43 6.18 5.73 -17.03
N LEU A 44 6.86 4.61 -16.74
CA LEU A 44 7.90 4.07 -17.63
C LEU A 44 7.31 3.43 -18.88
N LEU A 45 6.04 3.06 -18.83
CA LEU A 45 5.28 2.53 -19.96
C LEU A 45 4.74 3.66 -20.83
N PRO A 46 4.61 3.48 -22.15
CA PRO A 46 3.90 4.42 -23.03
C PRO A 46 2.49 4.71 -22.53
N HIS A 47 2.01 5.94 -22.76
CA HIS A 47 0.74 6.42 -22.20
C HIS A 47 -0.48 5.48 -22.37
N PRO A 48 -0.75 4.81 -23.52
CA PRO A 48 -1.87 3.89 -23.59
C PRO A 48 -1.63 2.63 -22.76
N VAL A 49 -0.38 2.13 -22.70
CA VAL A 49 -0.04 0.85 -22.05
C VAL A 49 -0.18 0.92 -20.53
N HIS A 50 0.25 2.02 -19.90
CA HIS A 50 0.13 2.13 -18.45
C HIS A 50 -1.34 2.14 -17.98
N ARG A 51 -2.25 2.76 -18.77
CA ARG A 51 -3.69 2.72 -18.49
C ARG A 51 -4.23 1.30 -18.60
N VAL A 52 -3.86 0.57 -19.67
CA VAL A 52 -4.28 -0.80 -19.88
C VAL A 52 -3.80 -1.68 -18.71
N VAL A 53 -2.54 -1.59 -18.31
CA VAL A 53 -2.01 -2.36 -17.16
C VAL A 53 -2.79 -2.06 -15.88
N ARG A 54 -3.05 -0.80 -15.59
CA ARG A 54 -3.80 -0.39 -14.39
C ARG A 54 -5.24 -0.89 -14.42
N GLU A 55 -5.95 -0.72 -15.54
CA GLU A 55 -7.34 -1.16 -15.67
C GLU A 55 -7.46 -2.69 -15.71
N THR A 56 -6.50 -3.39 -16.32
CA THR A 56 -6.43 -4.86 -16.28
C THR A 56 -6.24 -5.35 -14.85
N TYR A 57 -5.30 -4.78 -14.10
CA TYR A 57 -5.10 -5.15 -12.70
C TYR A 57 -6.36 -4.89 -11.85
N ARG A 58 -6.99 -3.72 -12.05
CA ARG A 58 -8.28 -3.41 -11.42
C ARG A 58 -9.35 -4.41 -11.80
N GLY A 59 -9.46 -4.77 -13.09
CA GLY A 59 -10.40 -5.77 -13.60
C GLY A 59 -10.20 -7.14 -12.96
N VAL A 60 -8.94 -7.59 -12.83
CA VAL A 60 -8.59 -8.86 -12.16
C VAL A 60 -9.02 -8.86 -10.71
N LEU A 61 -8.74 -7.80 -9.96
CA LEU A 61 -9.16 -7.69 -8.55
C LEU A 61 -10.68 -7.74 -8.37
N HIS A 62 -11.45 -7.16 -9.30
CA HIS A 62 -12.92 -7.09 -9.20
C HIS A 62 -13.64 -8.30 -9.78
N ARG A 63 -13.15 -8.85 -10.90
CA ARG A 63 -13.88 -9.87 -11.68
C ARG A 63 -13.30 -11.27 -11.54
N LEU A 64 -12.00 -11.37 -11.17
CA LEU A 64 -11.27 -12.64 -11.10
C LEU A 64 -10.47 -12.75 -9.77
N PRO A 65 -11.12 -12.59 -8.61
CA PRO A 65 -10.41 -12.60 -7.31
C PRO A 65 -9.69 -13.94 -7.06
N TRP A 66 -10.20 -15.05 -7.59
CA TRP A 66 -9.53 -16.35 -7.53
C TRP A 66 -8.23 -16.38 -8.35
N GLY A 67 -8.20 -15.74 -9.51
CA GLY A 67 -7.00 -15.64 -10.35
C GLY A 67 -5.91 -14.81 -9.67
N TYR A 68 -6.30 -13.70 -9.03
CA TYR A 68 -5.37 -12.92 -8.20
C TYR A 68 -4.82 -13.74 -7.02
N HIS A 69 -5.69 -14.52 -6.35
CA HIS A 69 -5.27 -15.41 -5.26
C HIS A 69 -4.28 -16.48 -5.74
N ALA A 70 -4.55 -17.11 -6.90
CA ALA A 70 -3.66 -18.10 -7.47
C ALA A 70 -2.28 -17.51 -7.81
N LEU A 71 -2.26 -16.32 -8.42
CA LEU A 71 -1.01 -15.61 -8.72
C LEU A 71 -0.24 -15.24 -7.44
N PHE A 72 -0.94 -14.75 -6.42
CA PHE A 72 -0.33 -14.41 -5.13
C PHE A 72 0.29 -15.66 -4.48
N ARG A 73 -0.42 -16.78 -4.46
CA ARG A 73 0.10 -18.05 -3.93
C ARG A 73 1.29 -18.58 -4.74
N LEU A 74 1.18 -18.57 -6.06
CA LEU A 74 2.25 -19.02 -6.95
C LEU A 74 3.55 -18.21 -6.73
N THR A 75 3.43 -16.89 -6.66
CA THR A 75 4.57 -16.01 -6.41
C THR A 75 5.03 -16.04 -4.95
N GLY A 76 4.17 -16.45 -4.03
CA GLY A 76 4.49 -16.68 -2.61
C GLY A 76 5.28 -17.95 -2.37
N SER A 77 5.01 -19.01 -3.15
CA SER A 77 5.63 -20.34 -2.96
C SER A 77 6.75 -20.65 -3.96
N SER A 78 6.83 -19.94 -5.08
CA SER A 78 7.77 -20.24 -6.18
C SER A 78 8.74 -19.10 -6.46
N GLN A 79 10.00 -19.29 -6.10
CA GLN A 79 11.06 -18.37 -6.50
C GLN A 79 11.24 -18.29 -8.02
N THR A 80 10.90 -19.35 -8.75
CA THR A 80 10.93 -19.38 -10.22
C THR A 80 9.90 -18.42 -10.80
N ALA A 81 8.68 -18.35 -10.23
CA ALA A 81 7.67 -17.38 -10.65
C ALA A 81 8.13 -15.93 -10.42
N VAL A 82 8.76 -15.64 -9.28
CA VAL A 82 9.34 -14.31 -9.01
C VAL A 82 10.49 -13.99 -9.97
N ARG A 83 11.34 -14.99 -10.32
CA ARG A 83 12.41 -14.84 -11.32
C ARG A 83 11.85 -14.57 -12.70
N ALA A 84 10.75 -15.23 -13.10
CA ALA A 84 10.07 -14.99 -14.37
C ALA A 84 9.53 -13.55 -14.45
N ILE A 85 8.84 -13.07 -13.42
CA ILE A 85 8.41 -11.66 -13.33
C ILE A 85 9.60 -10.71 -13.46
N ARG A 86 10.71 -11.00 -12.78
CA ARG A 86 11.93 -10.19 -12.86
C ARG A 86 12.56 -10.19 -14.26
N ALA A 87 12.49 -11.32 -14.97
CA ALA A 87 12.96 -11.43 -16.36
C ALA A 87 12.08 -10.60 -17.29
N LEU A 88 10.77 -10.71 -17.14
CA LEU A 88 9.76 -9.95 -17.88
C LEU A 88 9.92 -8.42 -17.71
N LEU A 89 10.26 -7.96 -16.53
CA LEU A 89 10.51 -6.56 -16.25
C LEU A 89 11.88 -6.06 -16.75
N ARG A 90 12.78 -6.96 -17.19
CA ARG A 90 14.17 -6.61 -17.57
C ARG A 90 14.31 -5.48 -18.60
N PRO A 91 13.49 -5.37 -19.65
CA PRO A 91 13.58 -4.27 -20.63
C PRO A 91 13.45 -2.89 -19.98
N PHE A 92 12.61 -2.75 -18.97
CA PHE A 92 12.32 -1.46 -18.32
C PHE A 92 13.46 -0.94 -17.41
N ARG A 93 14.47 -1.75 -17.08
CA ARG A 93 15.60 -1.34 -16.23
C ARG A 93 16.37 -0.15 -16.79
N ARG A 94 16.57 -0.10 -18.11
CA ARG A 94 17.26 1.02 -18.78
C ARG A 94 16.44 2.30 -18.67
N HIS A 95 15.12 2.22 -18.86
CA HIS A 95 14.22 3.35 -18.76
C HIS A 95 14.19 3.91 -17.33
N LEU A 96 14.05 3.04 -16.34
CA LEU A 96 14.09 3.45 -14.93
C LEU A 96 15.42 4.16 -14.61
N ARG A 97 16.56 3.55 -14.97
CA ARG A 97 17.87 4.13 -14.69
C ARG A 97 18.06 5.53 -15.31
N ARG A 98 17.53 5.77 -16.51
CA ARG A 98 17.61 7.09 -17.19
C ARG A 98 16.78 8.17 -16.50
N ARG A 99 15.80 7.79 -15.71
CA ARG A 99 14.96 8.70 -14.92
C ARG A 99 15.55 9.03 -13.55
N ILE A 100 16.60 8.33 -13.14
CA ILE A 100 17.30 8.60 -11.88
C ILE A 100 18.39 9.65 -12.16
N PRO A 101 18.28 10.87 -11.60
CA PRO A 101 19.25 11.93 -11.78
C PRO A 101 20.65 11.56 -11.28
N PRO A 102 21.72 12.14 -11.87
CA PRO A 102 23.09 11.80 -11.51
C PRO A 102 23.51 12.27 -10.10
N ASP A 103 22.85 13.29 -9.58
CA ASP A 103 23.05 13.83 -8.22
C ASP A 103 22.27 13.07 -7.13
N THR A 104 21.57 11.97 -7.51
CA THR A 104 20.84 11.12 -6.57
C THR A 104 21.79 10.49 -5.55
N ARG A 105 21.41 10.48 -4.28
CA ARG A 105 22.13 9.89 -3.15
C ARG A 105 21.51 8.58 -2.65
N ALA A 106 20.21 8.42 -2.80
CA ALA A 106 19.49 7.17 -2.47
C ALA A 106 18.27 7.00 -3.36
N VAL A 107 17.88 5.75 -3.60
CA VAL A 107 16.60 5.40 -4.23
C VAL A 107 15.78 4.61 -3.24
N VAL A 108 14.54 5.06 -3.01
CA VAL A 108 13.61 4.36 -2.11
C VAL A 108 12.40 3.91 -2.91
N THR A 109 11.85 2.76 -2.60
CA THR A 109 10.58 2.33 -3.21
C THR A 109 9.58 1.86 -2.18
N THR A 110 8.31 2.16 -2.46
CA THR A 110 7.14 1.66 -1.74
C THR A 110 6.35 0.65 -2.58
N TYR A 111 6.95 0.10 -3.65
CA TYR A 111 6.26 -0.77 -4.60
C TYR A 111 7.09 -2.03 -4.95
N PRO A 112 6.53 -3.25 -4.82
CA PRO A 112 7.29 -4.49 -4.92
C PRO A 112 7.97 -4.71 -6.27
N PHE A 113 7.31 -4.38 -7.38
CA PHE A 113 7.90 -4.58 -8.71
C PHE A 113 9.02 -3.60 -9.03
N ALA A 114 9.09 -2.45 -8.36
CA ALA A 114 10.24 -1.56 -8.48
C ALA A 114 11.52 -2.22 -7.96
N ASN A 115 11.44 -3.05 -6.90
CA ASN A 115 12.57 -3.82 -6.40
C ASN A 115 13.12 -4.79 -7.44
N GLN A 116 12.24 -5.40 -8.25
CA GLN A 116 12.64 -6.33 -9.30
C GLN A 116 13.41 -5.66 -10.45
N LEU A 117 13.36 -4.33 -10.51
CA LEU A 117 14.15 -3.51 -11.44
C LEU A 117 15.39 -2.91 -10.78
N LEU A 118 15.22 -2.25 -9.61
CA LEU A 118 16.26 -1.51 -8.90
C LEU A 118 17.34 -2.43 -8.32
N GLY A 119 16.96 -3.50 -7.64
CA GLY A 119 17.89 -4.42 -7.02
C GLY A 119 18.92 -4.99 -8.02
N PRO A 120 18.51 -5.55 -9.18
CA PRO A 120 19.44 -5.99 -10.21
C PRO A 120 20.32 -4.88 -10.82
N LEU A 121 19.84 -3.62 -10.87
CA LEU A 121 20.68 -2.48 -11.28
C LEU A 121 21.78 -2.20 -10.24
N ARG A 122 21.41 -2.21 -8.97
CA ARG A 122 22.32 -2.04 -7.83
C ARG A 122 23.36 -3.15 -7.80
N ARG A 123 22.96 -4.41 -7.84
CA ARG A 123 23.85 -5.58 -7.79
C ARG A 123 24.87 -5.60 -8.93
N ARG A 124 24.51 -5.05 -10.11
CA ARG A 124 25.41 -4.98 -11.27
C ARG A 124 26.26 -3.69 -11.32
N GLY A 125 26.27 -2.89 -10.26
CA GLY A 125 26.99 -1.61 -10.21
C GLY A 125 26.47 -0.53 -11.17
N ARG A 126 25.31 -0.79 -11.81
CA ARG A 126 24.68 0.19 -12.73
C ARG A 126 23.90 1.27 -11.98
N LEU A 127 23.62 1.06 -10.73
CA LEU A 127 23.11 2.04 -9.76
C LEU A 127 24.06 1.99 -8.56
N ARG A 128 24.80 3.08 -8.31
CA ARG A 128 25.86 3.12 -7.29
C ARG A 128 25.35 3.53 -5.90
N VAL A 129 24.16 4.09 -5.84
CA VAL A 129 23.52 4.55 -4.60
C VAL A 129 22.70 3.45 -3.94
N PRO A 130 22.49 3.49 -2.61
CA PRO A 130 21.68 2.52 -1.91
C PRO A 130 20.24 2.48 -2.41
N VAL A 131 19.70 1.27 -2.44
CA VAL A 131 18.29 0.98 -2.74
C VAL A 131 17.61 0.50 -1.47
N ILE A 132 16.63 1.26 -1.02
CA ILE A 132 15.88 1.01 0.21
C ILE A 132 14.43 0.70 -0.16
N THR A 133 13.83 -0.26 0.51
CA THR A 133 12.43 -0.63 0.31
C THR A 133 11.65 -0.36 1.58
N TYR A 134 10.52 0.34 1.45
CA TYR A 134 9.51 0.39 2.49
C TYR A 134 8.33 -0.50 2.09
N VAL A 135 8.11 -1.58 2.83
CA VAL A 135 6.99 -2.50 2.63
C VAL A 135 5.74 -1.91 3.26
N THR A 136 4.71 -1.71 2.46
CA THR A 136 3.45 -1.10 2.89
C THR A 136 2.45 -2.09 3.51
N ASP A 137 2.72 -3.38 3.35
CA ASP A 137 1.92 -4.49 3.86
C ASP A 137 2.48 -5.06 5.16
N PHE A 138 1.65 -5.74 5.94
CA PHE A 138 2.13 -6.55 7.07
C PHE A 138 2.73 -7.88 6.63
N VAL A 139 2.37 -8.37 5.44
CA VAL A 139 3.04 -9.52 4.84
C VAL A 139 4.16 -9.07 3.90
N VAL A 140 5.40 -9.47 4.21
CA VAL A 140 6.53 -9.29 3.30
C VAL A 140 6.52 -10.45 2.29
N HIS A 141 5.77 -10.26 1.20
CA HIS A 141 5.64 -11.25 0.15
C HIS A 141 6.95 -11.34 -0.67
N PRO A 142 7.34 -12.52 -1.24
CA PRO A 142 8.57 -12.69 -2.01
C PRO A 142 8.75 -11.72 -3.19
N THR A 143 7.69 -11.18 -3.75
CA THR A 143 7.77 -10.13 -4.78
C THR A 143 8.39 -8.82 -4.28
N TRP A 144 8.38 -8.55 -2.98
CA TRP A 144 9.10 -7.44 -2.37
C TRP A 144 10.61 -7.66 -2.37
N LEU A 145 11.07 -8.92 -2.35
CA LEU A 145 12.47 -9.27 -2.18
C LEU A 145 13.18 -9.35 -3.54
N ALA A 146 14.26 -8.61 -3.69
CA ALA A 146 15.09 -8.63 -4.89
C ALA A 146 16.58 -8.55 -4.54
N PRO A 147 17.44 -9.40 -5.15
CA PRO A 147 18.88 -9.32 -4.92
C PRO A 147 19.45 -7.94 -5.30
N GLY A 148 20.19 -7.31 -4.38
CA GLY A 148 20.81 -6.01 -4.57
C GLY A 148 20.00 -4.84 -3.99
N VAL A 149 18.90 -5.09 -3.30
CA VAL A 149 18.29 -4.12 -2.39
C VAL A 149 19.13 -4.11 -1.12
N ASP A 150 19.52 -2.93 -0.65
CA ASP A 150 20.45 -2.79 0.49
C ASP A 150 19.71 -2.88 1.83
N VAL A 151 18.48 -2.35 1.93
CA VAL A 151 17.68 -2.33 3.16
C VAL A 151 16.21 -2.57 2.86
N TYR A 152 15.57 -3.42 3.65
CA TYR A 152 14.13 -3.58 3.71
C TYR A 152 13.61 -3.02 5.02
N CYS A 153 12.65 -2.10 4.93
CA CYS A 153 11.94 -1.53 6.07
C CYS A 153 10.49 -2.01 6.04
N ALA A 154 9.97 -2.44 7.18
CA ALA A 154 8.56 -2.76 7.35
C ALA A 154 8.11 -2.31 8.73
N VAL A 155 6.81 -2.15 8.90
CA VAL A 155 6.24 -1.88 10.21
C VAL A 155 6.51 -3.04 11.16
N ARG A 156 6.62 -2.75 12.46
CA ARG A 156 6.67 -3.78 13.49
C ARG A 156 5.50 -4.76 13.30
N HIS A 157 5.67 -6.00 13.61
CA HIS A 157 4.73 -7.09 13.34
C HIS A 157 4.58 -7.50 11.86
N ALA A 158 5.30 -6.87 10.92
CA ALA A 158 5.36 -7.42 9.57
C ALA A 158 6.09 -8.77 9.60
N GLU A 159 5.54 -9.76 8.90
CA GLU A 159 6.08 -11.10 8.83
C GLU A 159 6.53 -11.44 7.40
N THR A 160 7.69 -12.06 7.27
CA THR A 160 8.14 -12.61 6.00
C THR A 160 7.42 -13.92 5.71
N HIS A 161 6.85 -14.03 4.51
CA HIS A 161 6.09 -15.23 4.10
C HIS A 161 6.96 -16.48 3.87
N GLN A 162 8.28 -16.29 3.77
CA GLN A 162 9.28 -17.35 3.75
C GLN A 162 10.44 -16.92 4.64
N ALA A 163 11.07 -17.87 5.32
CA ALA A 163 12.34 -17.69 6.00
C ALA A 163 13.43 -17.31 4.99
N SER A 164 13.34 -16.15 4.41
CA SER A 164 14.34 -15.57 3.54
C SER A 164 15.25 -14.72 4.41
N ALA A 165 16.53 -14.92 4.27
CA ALA A 165 17.62 -14.24 4.98
C ALA A 165 17.74 -12.73 4.65
N ALA A 166 16.65 -12.05 4.31
CA ALA A 166 16.64 -10.60 4.19
C ALA A 166 16.31 -10.01 5.57
N ASP A 167 17.28 -9.36 6.17
CA ASP A 167 17.08 -8.60 7.39
C ASP A 167 16.07 -7.47 7.11
N VAL A 168 14.89 -7.58 7.68
CA VAL A 168 13.85 -6.55 7.61
C VAL A 168 13.96 -5.67 8.85
N THR A 169 14.30 -4.42 8.67
CA THR A 169 14.38 -3.43 9.74
C THR A 169 12.97 -2.97 10.12
N ALA A 170 12.60 -3.15 11.38
CA ALA A 170 11.36 -2.63 11.91
C ALA A 170 11.41 -1.09 12.00
N VAL A 171 10.42 -0.44 11.40
CA VAL A 171 10.33 1.03 11.34
C VAL A 171 8.93 1.52 11.71
N GLN A 172 8.84 2.79 12.04
CA GLN A 172 7.56 3.47 12.24
C GLN A 172 6.73 3.47 10.95
N PRO A 173 5.39 3.46 11.03
CA PRO A 173 4.54 3.56 9.85
C PRO A 173 4.72 4.91 9.14
N LEU A 174 4.70 4.86 7.80
CA LEU A 174 4.65 6.06 6.96
C LEU A 174 3.21 6.59 6.88
N VAL A 175 2.73 7.03 8.02
CA VAL A 175 1.41 7.62 8.22
C VAL A 175 1.59 9.06 8.64
N SER A 176 0.78 9.96 8.09
CA SER A 176 0.80 11.39 8.44
C SER A 176 0.51 11.59 9.93
N ARG A 177 1.18 12.55 10.53
CA ARG A 177 0.91 12.96 11.93
C ARG A 177 -0.50 13.50 12.15
N ALA A 178 -1.24 13.82 11.08
CA ALA A 178 -2.64 14.21 11.16
C ALA A 178 -3.56 13.06 11.64
N PHE A 179 -3.13 11.80 11.47
CA PHE A 179 -3.81 10.64 12.04
C PHE A 179 -3.48 10.51 13.53
N THR A 180 -4.09 11.36 14.30
CA THR A 180 -3.98 11.38 15.76
C THR A 180 -5.36 11.28 16.36
N ARG A 181 -5.42 10.65 17.51
CA ARG A 181 -6.62 10.64 18.33
C ARG A 181 -6.82 11.99 18.98
N THR A 182 -8.06 12.40 19.05
CA THR A 182 -8.50 13.68 19.62
C THR A 182 -9.67 13.44 20.60
N GLY A 183 -10.03 14.48 21.36
CA GLY A 183 -11.07 14.38 22.38
C GLY A 183 -12.51 14.36 21.82
N PRO A 184 -13.52 14.22 22.69
CA PRO A 184 -14.94 14.14 22.30
C PRO A 184 -15.44 15.33 21.50
N GLU A 185 -14.87 16.52 21.73
CA GLU A 185 -15.25 17.72 20.99
C GLU A 185 -14.81 17.69 19.53
N ASP A 186 -13.63 17.16 19.26
CA ASP A 186 -13.15 16.97 17.88
C ASP A 186 -13.96 15.91 17.13
N LEU A 187 -14.42 14.86 17.82
CA LEU A 187 -15.33 13.88 17.27
C LEU A 187 -16.65 14.54 16.82
N ARG A 188 -17.26 15.40 17.67
CA ARG A 188 -18.49 16.12 17.33
C ARG A 188 -18.28 17.03 16.12
N ARG A 189 -17.22 17.82 16.09
CA ARG A 189 -16.86 18.70 14.97
C ARG A 189 -16.63 17.89 13.68
N ALA A 190 -15.94 16.77 13.77
CA ALA A 190 -15.70 15.89 12.63
C ALA A 190 -17.00 15.29 12.09
N ARG A 191 -17.90 14.82 12.95
CA ARG A 191 -19.24 14.33 12.55
C ARG A 191 -20.03 15.41 11.82
N GLN A 192 -20.07 16.62 12.38
CA GLN A 192 -20.77 17.75 11.78
C GLN A 192 -20.20 18.08 10.39
N ARG A 193 -18.88 18.12 10.25
CA ARG A 193 -18.19 18.40 8.97
C ARG A 193 -18.57 17.44 7.86
N PHE A 194 -18.77 16.15 8.17
CA PHE A 194 -19.16 15.13 7.20
C PHE A 194 -20.66 14.89 7.11
N GLY A 195 -21.48 15.67 7.81
CA GLY A 195 -22.94 15.48 7.86
C GLY A 195 -23.35 14.15 8.48
N LEU A 196 -22.55 13.65 9.43
CA LEU A 196 -22.79 12.38 10.10
C LEU A 196 -23.68 12.60 11.34
N PRO A 197 -24.41 11.57 11.80
CA PRO A 197 -25.19 11.62 13.03
C PRO A 197 -24.34 12.01 14.22
N ALA A 198 -24.86 12.93 15.04
CA ALA A 198 -24.17 13.34 16.27
C ALA A 198 -24.03 12.19 17.27
N GLU A 199 -25.03 11.32 17.32
CA GLU A 199 -25.12 10.19 18.24
C GLU A 199 -25.17 8.85 17.52
N GLY A 200 -24.90 7.79 18.29
CA GLY A 200 -24.85 6.41 17.84
C GLY A 200 -23.48 5.98 17.35
N VAL A 201 -23.32 4.68 17.22
CA VAL A 201 -22.07 4.04 16.79
C VAL A 201 -21.94 4.06 15.27
N LEU A 202 -20.83 4.58 14.78
CA LEU A 202 -20.51 4.69 13.37
C LEU A 202 -19.33 3.77 13.01
N ALA A 203 -19.52 2.92 11.99
CA ALA A 203 -18.46 2.09 11.45
C ALA A 203 -18.01 2.64 10.09
N LEU A 204 -16.74 2.99 9.97
CA LEU A 204 -16.12 3.37 8.71
C LEU A 204 -15.82 2.11 7.89
N VAL A 205 -16.51 1.93 6.77
CA VAL A 205 -16.27 0.83 5.83
C VAL A 205 -15.38 1.33 4.69
N VAL A 206 -14.15 0.83 4.61
CA VAL A 206 -13.17 1.22 3.59
C VAL A 206 -12.69 -0.01 2.82
N ALA A 207 -12.72 0.07 1.50
CA ALA A 207 -12.27 -0.99 0.59
C ALA A 207 -11.24 -0.46 -0.44
N GLY A 208 -10.30 0.34 0.04
CA GLY A 208 -9.25 0.95 -0.76
C GLY A 208 -9.76 1.98 -1.78
N SER A 209 -8.85 2.48 -2.62
CA SER A 209 -9.15 3.53 -3.61
C SER A 209 -10.10 3.09 -4.72
N TRP A 210 -10.24 1.80 -4.95
CA TRP A 210 -11.07 1.24 -6.03
C TRP A 210 -12.34 0.55 -5.53
N GLY A 211 -12.57 0.48 -4.23
CA GLY A 211 -13.74 -0.20 -3.66
C GLY A 211 -13.76 -1.68 -4.00
N ALA A 212 -12.62 -2.37 -3.83
CA ALA A 212 -12.48 -3.78 -4.15
C ALA A 212 -13.11 -4.68 -3.08
N GLY A 213 -13.60 -5.86 -3.49
CA GLY A 213 -14.23 -6.85 -2.63
C GLY A 213 -15.73 -6.67 -2.49
N GLU A 214 -16.31 -7.34 -1.50
CA GLU A 214 -17.76 -7.46 -1.31
C GLU A 214 -18.34 -6.31 -0.46
N VAL A 215 -18.03 -5.06 -0.84
CA VAL A 215 -18.36 -3.86 -0.04
C VAL A 215 -19.84 -3.74 0.24
N ALA A 216 -20.72 -4.04 -0.73
CA ALA A 216 -22.16 -3.92 -0.56
C ALA A 216 -22.70 -4.92 0.48
N ALA A 217 -22.22 -6.14 0.48
CA ALA A 217 -22.55 -7.15 1.48
C ALA A 217 -22.03 -6.72 2.87
N THR A 218 -20.77 -6.27 2.95
CA THR A 218 -20.19 -5.76 4.20
C THR A 218 -21.03 -4.64 4.81
N VAL A 219 -21.46 -3.66 3.98
CA VAL A 219 -22.31 -2.55 4.43
C VAL A 219 -23.65 -3.02 4.97
N ALA A 220 -24.30 -3.97 4.27
CA ALA A 220 -25.58 -4.54 4.71
C ALA A 220 -25.46 -5.29 6.04
N GLU A 221 -24.39 -6.07 6.20
CA GLU A 221 -24.15 -6.88 7.40
C GLU A 221 -23.70 -6.04 8.60
N VAL A 222 -22.92 -4.97 8.39
CA VAL A 222 -22.62 -3.99 9.44
C VAL A 222 -23.90 -3.30 9.92
N ALA A 223 -24.79 -2.91 9.00
CA ALA A 223 -26.08 -2.34 9.37
C ALA A 223 -26.99 -3.33 10.11
N ALA A 224 -27.03 -4.60 9.68
CA ALA A 224 -27.76 -5.67 10.35
C ALA A 224 -27.23 -5.96 11.76
N ALA A 225 -25.95 -5.69 12.02
CA ALA A 225 -25.34 -5.76 13.35
C ALA A 225 -25.69 -4.56 14.26
N GLY A 226 -26.56 -3.65 13.84
CA GLY A 226 -26.99 -2.48 14.61
C GLY A 226 -26.00 -1.29 14.59
N VAL A 227 -24.95 -1.35 13.76
CA VAL A 227 -23.94 -0.31 13.64
C VAL A 227 -24.18 0.48 12.34
N ARG A 228 -24.15 1.81 12.40
CA ARG A 228 -24.40 2.65 11.22
C ARG A 228 -23.15 2.73 10.32
N PRO A 229 -23.19 2.24 9.06
CA PRO A 229 -22.05 2.29 8.18
C PRO A 229 -21.84 3.67 7.57
N VAL A 230 -20.61 4.16 7.60
CA VAL A 230 -20.08 5.28 6.84
C VAL A 230 -19.16 4.70 5.78
N VAL A 231 -19.53 4.79 4.51
CA VAL A 231 -18.87 4.05 3.43
C VAL A 231 -17.98 4.94 2.59
N VAL A 232 -16.73 4.59 2.42
CA VAL A 232 -15.81 5.26 1.49
C VAL A 232 -15.60 4.38 0.26
N CYS A 233 -16.15 4.82 -0.87
CA CYS A 233 -16.09 4.11 -2.15
C CYS A 233 -14.84 4.44 -2.98
N GLY A 234 -14.01 5.38 -2.53
CA GLY A 234 -12.85 5.86 -3.29
C GLY A 234 -13.27 6.43 -4.64
N HIS A 235 -12.58 6.04 -5.70
CA HIS A 235 -12.86 6.45 -7.08
C HIS A 235 -13.91 5.57 -7.78
N ASN A 236 -14.58 4.65 -7.06
CA ASN A 236 -15.60 3.78 -7.63
C ASN A 236 -16.98 4.46 -7.63
N ALA A 237 -17.24 5.26 -8.67
CA ALA A 237 -18.51 5.98 -8.84
C ALA A 237 -19.73 5.03 -8.95
N ALA A 238 -19.57 3.88 -9.61
CA ALA A 238 -20.62 2.88 -9.75
C ALA A 238 -21.01 2.26 -8.40
N LEU A 239 -20.02 1.93 -7.56
CA LEU A 239 -20.24 1.46 -6.19
C LEU A 239 -20.94 2.54 -5.35
N ARG A 240 -20.46 3.79 -5.44
CA ARG A 240 -21.07 4.93 -4.75
C ARG A 240 -22.52 5.11 -5.13
N HIS A 241 -22.85 5.05 -6.42
CA HIS A 241 -24.23 5.16 -6.91
C HIS A 241 -25.11 4.03 -6.38
N ARG A 242 -24.63 2.79 -6.48
CA ARG A 242 -25.36 1.59 -6.01
C ARG A 242 -25.66 1.60 -4.52
N LEU A 243 -24.75 2.16 -3.70
CA LEU A 243 -24.89 2.18 -2.25
C LEU A 243 -25.68 3.38 -1.72
N ARG A 244 -25.89 4.40 -2.55
CA ARG A 244 -26.75 5.55 -2.18
C ARG A 244 -28.16 5.07 -1.89
N GLY A 245 -28.73 5.51 -0.77
CA GLY A 245 -30.09 5.19 -0.36
C GLY A 245 -30.42 5.82 0.99
N ALA A 246 -31.68 5.76 1.40
CA ALA A 246 -32.16 6.39 2.63
C ALA A 246 -31.33 5.94 3.86
N GLY A 247 -30.83 6.91 4.60
CA GLY A 247 -30.10 6.68 5.87
C GLY A 247 -28.67 6.18 5.76
N ARG A 248 -28.07 6.12 4.54
CA ARG A 248 -26.70 5.67 4.36
C ARG A 248 -25.76 6.84 4.07
N HIS A 249 -24.63 6.89 4.81
CA HIS A 249 -23.57 7.87 4.57
C HIS A 249 -22.55 7.28 3.59
N VAL A 250 -22.68 7.63 2.30
CA VAL A 250 -21.86 7.09 1.20
C VAL A 250 -21.00 8.18 0.58
N LEU A 251 -19.71 8.11 0.85
CA LEU A 251 -18.71 9.05 0.38
C LEU A 251 -17.98 8.48 -0.85
N GLY A 252 -17.47 9.36 -1.70
CA GLY A 252 -16.55 9.02 -2.77
C GLY A 252 -15.11 8.98 -2.28
N TRP A 253 -14.21 9.63 -3.03
CA TRP A 253 -12.86 9.91 -2.56
C TRP A 253 -12.90 10.95 -1.43
N VAL A 254 -12.13 10.70 -0.38
CA VAL A 254 -12.03 11.57 0.79
C VAL A 254 -10.57 12.01 0.96
N ASP A 255 -10.34 13.32 0.81
CA ASP A 255 -8.99 13.89 0.96
C ASP A 255 -8.57 13.98 2.44
N ASP A 256 -9.50 14.35 3.31
CA ASP A 256 -9.27 14.45 4.76
C ASP A 256 -9.72 13.18 5.50
N MET A 257 -9.04 12.07 5.20
CA MET A 257 -9.25 10.80 5.92
C MET A 257 -8.94 10.90 7.42
N PRO A 258 -7.94 11.67 7.88
CA PRO A 258 -7.74 11.89 9.30
C PRO A 258 -8.96 12.44 10.03
N ALA A 259 -9.63 13.45 9.46
CA ALA A 259 -10.86 13.98 10.05
C ALA A 259 -12.02 12.98 10.00
N LEU A 260 -12.15 12.20 8.91
CA LEU A 260 -13.19 11.17 8.82
C LEU A 260 -12.95 10.04 9.83
N MET A 261 -11.72 9.60 10.04
CA MET A 261 -11.39 8.57 11.03
C MET A 261 -11.67 9.04 12.47
N ARG A 262 -11.54 10.35 12.74
CA ARG A 262 -11.94 10.93 14.04
C ARG A 262 -13.47 10.96 14.24
N ALA A 263 -14.25 10.92 13.16
CA ALA A 263 -15.71 11.01 13.22
C ALA A 263 -16.42 9.68 13.50
N VAL A 264 -15.71 8.57 13.55
CA VAL A 264 -16.25 7.20 13.65
C VAL A 264 -15.67 6.45 14.83
N ASP A 265 -16.33 5.36 15.21
CA ASP A 265 -16.00 4.60 16.42
C ASP A 265 -15.18 3.33 16.13
N VAL A 266 -15.33 2.78 14.92
CA VAL A 266 -14.63 1.57 14.47
C VAL A 266 -14.40 1.62 12.96
N MET A 267 -13.33 1.00 12.48
CA MET A 267 -13.11 0.77 11.07
C MET A 267 -13.34 -0.70 10.71
N VAL A 268 -14.07 -0.94 9.63
CA VAL A 268 -14.20 -2.26 8.98
C VAL A 268 -13.47 -2.20 7.65
N GLU A 269 -12.44 -3.04 7.50
CA GLU A 269 -11.56 -3.04 6.34
C GLU A 269 -11.34 -4.45 5.78
N ASN A 270 -10.79 -4.56 4.57
CA ASN A 270 -10.63 -5.83 3.86
C ASN A 270 -9.26 -6.05 3.20
N ALA A 271 -8.29 -5.18 3.42
CA ALA A 271 -6.99 -5.26 2.74
C ALA A 271 -5.79 -5.32 3.70
N GLY A 272 -5.91 -4.74 4.91
CA GLY A 272 -4.87 -4.73 5.93
C GLY A 272 -3.61 -3.92 5.54
N GLY A 273 -3.71 -3.00 4.57
CA GLY A 273 -2.58 -2.19 4.12
C GLY A 273 -2.47 -0.84 4.86
N LEU A 274 -2.04 0.20 4.12
CA LEU A 274 -1.78 1.53 4.70
C LEU A 274 -2.98 2.12 5.46
N THR A 275 -4.21 1.94 4.96
CA THR A 275 -5.41 2.47 5.64
C THR A 275 -5.60 1.84 7.02
N CYS A 276 -5.22 0.57 7.20
CA CYS A 276 -5.19 -0.06 8.52
C CYS A 276 -4.14 0.62 9.42
N GLN A 277 -2.95 0.89 8.90
CA GLN A 277 -1.90 1.61 9.65
C GLN A 277 -2.37 3.04 10.03
N GLU A 278 -3.09 3.73 9.14
CA GLU A 278 -3.71 5.04 9.39
C GLU A 278 -4.72 4.98 10.53
N ALA A 279 -5.61 3.99 10.53
CA ALA A 279 -6.60 3.78 11.59
C ALA A 279 -5.94 3.47 12.93
N LEU A 280 -4.95 2.60 12.96
CA LEU A 280 -4.19 2.26 14.18
C LEU A 280 -3.46 3.50 14.73
N ALA A 281 -2.84 4.32 13.86
CA ALA A 281 -2.22 5.58 14.27
C ALA A 281 -3.23 6.58 14.83
N ALA A 282 -4.45 6.59 14.29
CA ALA A 282 -5.55 7.40 14.81
C ALA A 282 -6.16 6.83 16.11
N GLY A 283 -5.70 5.68 16.60
CA GLY A 283 -6.28 4.98 17.74
C GLY A 283 -7.70 4.44 17.48
N LEU A 284 -8.06 4.30 16.21
CA LEU A 284 -9.36 3.79 15.80
C LEU A 284 -9.31 2.25 15.79
N PRO A 285 -10.21 1.56 16.53
CA PRO A 285 -10.28 0.11 16.53
C PRO A 285 -10.57 -0.44 15.12
N VAL A 286 -9.94 -1.57 14.77
CA VAL A 286 -10.02 -2.17 13.44
C VAL A 286 -10.64 -3.54 13.49
N VAL A 287 -11.63 -3.78 12.63
CA VAL A 287 -12.19 -5.09 12.32
C VAL A 287 -11.87 -5.43 10.88
N THR A 288 -11.17 -6.54 10.66
CA THR A 288 -10.99 -7.09 9.33
C THR A 288 -12.18 -7.99 8.99
N TYR A 289 -12.86 -7.71 7.88
CA TYR A 289 -14.01 -8.48 7.44
C TYR A 289 -14.00 -8.66 5.92
N ARG A 290 -14.33 -9.88 5.44
CA ARG A 290 -14.30 -10.26 4.01
C ARG A 290 -12.99 -9.83 3.33
N PRO A 291 -11.81 -10.24 3.87
CA PRO A 291 -10.54 -9.80 3.32
C PRO A 291 -10.39 -10.22 1.86
N ILE A 292 -9.90 -9.30 1.04
CA ILE A 292 -9.62 -9.59 -0.37
C ILE A 292 -8.62 -10.74 -0.47
N ALA A 293 -8.78 -11.52 -1.54
CA ALA A 293 -7.92 -12.68 -1.78
C ALA A 293 -6.43 -12.26 -1.86
N GLY A 294 -5.54 -13.20 -1.55
CA GLY A 294 -4.10 -12.94 -1.57
C GLY A 294 -3.61 -12.12 -0.38
N HIS A 295 -3.07 -10.93 -0.63
CA HIS A 295 -2.44 -10.11 0.42
C HIS A 295 -3.41 -9.71 1.54
N GLY A 296 -4.68 -9.45 1.23
CA GLY A 296 -5.65 -9.07 2.26
C GLY A 296 -5.85 -10.17 3.32
N ARG A 297 -5.98 -11.44 2.90
CA ARG A 297 -6.07 -12.56 3.84
C ARG A 297 -4.78 -12.76 4.64
N ALA A 298 -3.63 -12.61 4.00
CA ALA A 298 -2.35 -12.74 4.68
C ALA A 298 -2.15 -11.63 5.73
N ASN A 299 -2.44 -10.37 5.37
CA ASN A 299 -2.42 -9.24 6.30
C ASN A 299 -3.41 -9.45 7.46
N ALA A 300 -4.66 -9.89 7.18
CA ALA A 300 -5.67 -10.17 8.20
C ALA A 300 -5.18 -11.15 9.26
N ALA A 301 -4.53 -12.24 8.83
CA ALA A 301 -3.98 -13.23 9.73
C ALA A 301 -2.87 -12.66 10.64
N ILE A 302 -1.97 -11.85 10.08
CA ILE A 302 -0.87 -11.21 10.83
C ILE A 302 -1.45 -10.18 11.83
N LEU A 303 -2.33 -9.32 11.38
CA LEU A 303 -2.98 -8.30 12.20
C LEU A 303 -3.74 -8.91 13.39
N ALA A 304 -4.47 -10.02 13.14
CA ALA A 304 -5.20 -10.72 14.20
C ALA A 304 -4.26 -11.37 15.23
N ARG A 305 -3.18 -12.04 14.78
CA ARG A 305 -2.17 -12.60 15.69
C ARG A 305 -1.45 -11.55 16.52
N ALA A 306 -1.17 -10.39 15.90
CA ALA A 306 -0.56 -9.25 16.58
C ALA A 306 -1.51 -8.48 17.51
N GLY A 307 -2.81 -8.84 17.55
CA GLY A 307 -3.81 -8.12 18.33
C GLY A 307 -4.14 -6.70 17.80
N LEU A 308 -3.70 -6.38 16.59
CA LEU A 308 -3.89 -5.06 15.97
C LEU A 308 -5.26 -4.91 15.32
N SER A 309 -5.88 -6.01 14.91
CA SER A 309 -7.28 -6.04 14.45
C SER A 309 -8.00 -7.26 15.00
N ARG A 310 -9.33 -7.23 14.96
CA ARG A 310 -10.16 -8.42 15.16
C ARG A 310 -10.66 -8.91 13.81
N TRP A 311 -10.50 -10.19 13.53
CA TRP A 311 -10.97 -10.79 12.27
C TRP A 311 -12.29 -11.48 12.47
N ALA A 312 -13.37 -10.94 11.87
CA ALA A 312 -14.65 -11.63 11.73
C ALA A 312 -14.59 -12.50 10.47
N ALA A 313 -14.53 -13.81 10.64
CA ALA A 313 -14.38 -14.75 9.53
C ALA A 313 -15.70 -15.05 8.81
N THR A 314 -16.83 -14.92 9.50
CA THR A 314 -18.18 -15.20 8.99
C THR A 314 -19.15 -14.04 9.31
N PRO A 315 -20.28 -13.93 8.58
CA PRO A 315 -21.30 -12.92 8.89
C PRO A 315 -21.84 -13.01 10.32
N GLN A 316 -21.96 -14.21 10.85
CA GLN A 316 -22.45 -14.44 12.21
C GLN A 316 -21.50 -13.92 13.30
N GLN A 317 -20.20 -13.88 13.00
CA GLN A 317 -19.19 -13.35 13.91
C GLN A 317 -19.11 -11.83 13.89
N LEU A 318 -19.58 -11.16 12.83
CA LEU A 318 -19.37 -9.72 12.65
C LEU A 318 -20.00 -8.90 13.78
N GLY A 319 -21.27 -9.17 14.14
CA GLY A 319 -21.96 -8.45 15.20
C GLY A 319 -21.26 -8.59 16.57
N PRO A 320 -21.01 -9.80 17.06
CA PRO A 320 -20.24 -10.04 18.31
C PRO A 320 -18.85 -9.38 18.29
N VAL A 321 -18.11 -9.48 17.17
CA VAL A 321 -16.78 -8.86 17.05
C VAL A 321 -16.86 -7.34 17.11
N LEU A 322 -17.82 -6.72 16.40
CA LEU A 322 -18.03 -5.28 16.45
C LEU A 322 -18.38 -4.81 17.88
N ALA A 323 -19.31 -5.49 18.54
CA ALA A 323 -19.70 -5.16 19.91
C ALA A 323 -18.51 -5.24 20.88
N ALA A 324 -17.71 -6.30 20.79
CA ALA A 324 -16.52 -6.47 21.63
C ALA A 324 -15.48 -5.36 21.39
N VAL A 325 -15.22 -5.01 20.12
CA VAL A 325 -14.21 -3.99 19.75
C VAL A 325 -14.65 -2.59 20.16
N ILE A 326 -15.92 -2.26 19.97
CA ILE A 326 -16.50 -0.97 20.40
C ILE A 326 -16.48 -0.85 21.92
N GLY A 327 -16.82 -1.93 22.64
CA GLY A 327 -16.83 -1.98 24.10
C GLY A 327 -15.47 -1.82 24.76
N THR A 328 -14.39 -2.24 24.09
CA THR A 328 -13.01 -2.04 24.62
C THR A 328 -12.51 -0.61 24.47
N GLY A 329 -13.25 0.20 23.73
CA GLY A 329 -12.83 1.56 23.42
C GLY A 329 -11.58 1.62 22.52
N PRO A 330 -11.00 2.78 22.42
CA PRO A 330 -9.89 3.01 21.52
C PRO A 330 -8.64 2.24 21.91
N VAL A 331 -7.99 1.67 20.92
CA VAL A 331 -6.68 1.03 21.09
C VAL A 331 -5.66 2.15 21.33
N ALA A 332 -4.87 2.05 22.42
CA ALA A 332 -3.73 2.93 22.56
C ALA A 332 -2.82 2.78 21.34
N PRO A 333 -2.47 3.86 20.63
CA PRO A 333 -1.52 3.74 19.54
C PRO A 333 -0.27 3.09 20.13
N SER A 334 0.18 1.99 19.52
CA SER A 334 1.43 1.36 19.90
C SER A 334 2.56 2.35 19.58
N ARG A 335 2.80 3.27 20.49
CA ARG A 335 3.99 4.11 20.51
C ARG A 335 5.13 3.27 21.06
N ASP A 336 5.54 2.30 20.29
CA ASP A 336 6.81 1.66 20.54
C ASP A 336 7.91 2.66 20.19
N ASP A 337 8.48 3.29 21.20
CA ASP A 337 9.63 4.20 21.12
C ASP A 337 10.89 3.57 20.48
N VAL A 338 10.83 2.31 20.13
CA VAL A 338 11.97 1.51 19.63
C VAL A 338 12.06 1.47 18.10
N SER A 339 11.00 1.84 17.36
CA SER A 339 11.05 1.77 15.90
C SER A 339 11.69 3.02 15.31
N GLN A 340 12.70 2.81 14.44
CA GLN A 340 13.35 3.90 13.72
C GLN A 340 12.37 4.61 12.77
N ASP A 341 12.50 5.94 12.64
CA ASP A 341 11.82 6.68 11.58
C ASP A 341 12.41 6.30 10.21
N PRO A 342 11.59 5.78 9.28
CA PRO A 342 12.08 5.37 7.97
C PRO A 342 12.74 6.51 7.18
N ALA A 343 12.27 7.75 7.34
CA ALA A 343 12.91 8.90 6.69
C ALA A 343 14.28 9.23 7.30
N GLY A 344 14.49 8.98 8.58
CA GLY A 344 15.79 9.09 9.25
C GLY A 344 16.79 8.09 8.69
N LEU A 345 16.38 6.81 8.58
CA LEU A 345 17.19 5.72 8.02
C LEU A 345 17.59 6.03 6.56
N VAL A 346 16.64 6.46 5.73
CA VAL A 346 16.92 6.84 4.34
C VAL A 346 17.88 8.03 4.26
N ALA A 347 17.67 9.05 5.09
CA ALA A 347 18.52 10.23 5.15
C ALA A 347 19.97 9.88 5.54
N GLU A 348 20.14 8.99 6.49
CA GLU A 348 21.45 8.51 6.91
C GLU A 348 22.17 7.74 5.78
N ALA A 349 21.46 6.83 5.13
CA ALA A 349 22.01 6.09 3.99
C ALA A 349 22.39 7.03 2.83
N ALA A 350 21.57 8.05 2.55
CA ALA A 350 21.83 9.03 1.51
C ALA A 350 23.07 9.91 1.81
N ARG A 351 23.28 10.32 3.07
CA ARG A 351 24.46 11.12 3.46
C ARG A 351 25.77 10.33 3.31
N ARG A 352 25.74 9.03 3.57
CA ARG A 352 26.92 8.15 3.45
C ARG A 352 27.25 7.77 2.01
N ALA A 353 26.29 7.87 1.10
CA ALA A 353 26.46 7.41 -0.26
C ALA A 353 27.09 8.46 -1.18
N PRO A 354 28.00 8.07 -2.11
CA PRO A 354 28.42 8.94 -3.20
C PRO A 354 27.24 9.19 -4.15
N PRO A 355 27.25 10.29 -4.96
CA PRO A 355 26.23 10.50 -5.97
C PRO A 355 26.20 9.37 -7.02
N ALA A 356 25.04 9.18 -7.66
CA ALA A 356 24.81 8.08 -8.62
C ALA A 356 25.74 8.10 -9.84
N GLY A 357 26.31 9.26 -10.15
CA GLY A 357 27.18 9.49 -11.32
C GLY A 357 26.41 9.55 -12.65
N PRO A 358 27.03 10.04 -13.74
CA PRO A 358 26.39 10.22 -15.04
C PRO A 358 25.88 8.87 -15.60
N ALA A 359 24.71 8.91 -16.22
CA ALA A 359 24.18 7.78 -16.97
C ALA A 359 25.07 7.53 -18.20
N GLY A 360 25.73 6.37 -18.27
CA GLY A 360 26.60 6.01 -19.40
C GLY A 360 25.89 6.19 -20.76
N THR A 361 26.72 6.47 -21.78
CA THR A 361 26.41 6.86 -23.16
C THR A 361 25.19 6.18 -23.79
N ARG A 362 24.46 6.95 -24.56
CA ARG A 362 23.25 6.58 -25.31
C ARG A 362 23.53 5.46 -26.33
N ARG A 363 22.86 4.33 -26.19
CA ARG A 363 22.60 3.39 -27.30
C ARG A 363 21.11 3.48 -27.70
N PRO A 364 20.75 3.20 -28.98
CA PRO A 364 19.40 3.40 -29.49
C PRO A 364 18.33 2.63 -28.72
N LEU A 365 17.14 3.15 -28.74
CA LEU A 365 15.93 2.59 -28.11
C LEU A 365 15.51 1.29 -28.81
N LEU A 366 15.37 0.22 -28.03
CA LEU A 366 14.48 -0.89 -28.39
C LEU A 366 13.03 -0.41 -28.24
N ASP A 367 12.15 -0.88 -29.09
CA ASP A 367 10.73 -0.49 -29.10
C ASP A 367 10.04 -0.90 -27.78
N PRO A 368 9.65 0.06 -26.92
CA PRO A 368 9.04 -0.26 -25.64
C PRO A 368 7.59 -0.74 -25.78
N VAL A 369 6.97 -0.59 -26.96
CA VAL A 369 5.59 -1.01 -27.23
C VAL A 369 5.52 -2.50 -27.52
N GLY A 370 6.42 -3.04 -28.34
CA GLY A 370 6.51 -4.46 -28.62
C GLY A 370 6.83 -5.28 -27.36
N ASP A 371 7.76 -4.79 -26.54
CA ASP A 371 8.14 -5.45 -25.29
C ASP A 371 6.99 -5.43 -24.24
N ALA A 372 6.21 -4.34 -24.16
CA ALA A 372 5.10 -4.23 -23.21
C ALA A 372 3.90 -5.10 -23.62
N VAL A 373 3.62 -5.22 -24.93
CA VAL A 373 2.56 -6.10 -25.46
C VAL A 373 2.92 -7.57 -25.24
N ALA A 374 4.18 -7.95 -25.46
CA ALA A 374 4.65 -9.31 -25.18
C ALA A 374 4.52 -9.69 -23.70
N VAL A 375 4.77 -8.72 -22.79
CA VAL A 375 4.59 -8.87 -21.34
C VAL A 375 3.13 -9.12 -20.97
N LEU A 376 2.22 -8.34 -21.55
CA LEU A 376 0.78 -8.47 -21.30
C LEU A 376 0.23 -9.79 -21.86
N ALA A 377 0.65 -10.19 -23.05
CA ALA A 377 0.28 -11.45 -23.69
C ALA A 377 0.76 -12.67 -22.89
N ALA A 378 2.00 -12.64 -22.38
CA ALA A 378 2.55 -13.71 -21.56
C ALA A 378 1.83 -13.86 -20.20
N LEU A 379 1.42 -12.72 -19.58
CA LEU A 379 0.60 -12.75 -18.36
C LEU A 379 -0.80 -13.32 -18.61
N LEU A 380 -1.41 -13.02 -19.74
CA LEU A 380 -2.74 -13.53 -20.11
C LEU A 380 -2.70 -15.01 -20.55
N GLN A 381 -1.65 -15.46 -21.21
CA GLN A 381 -1.49 -16.85 -21.63
C GLN A 381 -1.16 -17.79 -20.45
N SER A 382 -0.43 -17.33 -19.45
CA SER A 382 -0.15 -18.12 -18.23
C SER A 382 -1.38 -18.37 -17.35
N THR A 383 -2.46 -17.57 -17.53
CA THR A 383 -3.73 -17.76 -16.83
C THR A 383 -4.73 -18.64 -17.60
N GLY A 384 -4.50 -18.90 -18.90
CA GLY A 384 -5.37 -19.71 -19.76
C GLY A 384 -5.11 -21.22 -19.75
N GLY A 385 -4.05 -21.69 -19.09
CA GLY A 385 -3.63 -23.09 -19.06
C GLY A 385 -4.12 -23.94 -17.89
N LEU A 386 -5.00 -23.42 -17.05
CA LEU A 386 -5.63 -24.18 -15.94
C LEU A 386 -7.13 -24.29 -16.20
N ARG A 387 -7.50 -25.29 -17.04
CA ARG A 387 -8.84 -25.86 -17.06
C ARG A 387 -8.90 -27.03 -16.09
#